data_338e0b3a05836f46d00adfa41aeb2da4
#
_entry.id   338e0b3a05836f46d00adfa41aeb2da4
#
_cell.length_a   1.000
_cell.length_b   1.000
_cell.length_c   1.000
_cell.angle_alpha   90.00
_cell.angle_beta   90.00
_cell.angle_gamma   90.00
#
_symmetry.space_group_name_H-M   'P 1'
#
loop_
_entity.id
_entity.type
_entity.pdbx_description
1 polymer ?
#
loop_
_entity_poly.entity_id
_entity_poly.type
_entity_poly.pdbx_seq_one_letter_code
_entity_poly.pdbx_strand_id
1 'polypeptide(L)'
;MVERVRAYVEQWNMIGQGDVVLAGVSGGADSVCLCLVLRELSKRMHFTLRVVHVEHGIRGEESLTDAAFVEQLCEGLSIPFALREVDVPAAAKTLHMSEEEAARKLRYEAFADEVKEAGCFCEGEGRVRVALAHHMEDNAETMLFSLVRGTGLDGLCGMAPVREDPDGCVYIRPLLAESRSAIEDFLAAWRQDYCQDSTNLELDYSRNRIRHKVLPELTAVNAQAVSHMNQTAERLRELREYLEGETDRAYEKALCRRTEMCQDDRADLQEQTKPVKKEVCLQIFVLKDIPSAIRQRVLHRAIAETAGARKDIAAVHIQAVENLMDVQSGKRIRLPYDVVAGREYDTLYLRRMYHADAVADNTWEASGGMMRETAVTAAELAGCMRQGDVRHIPLEGKTGFFTLRVFSYEGNPAEISSKMYTKWFDYDKIKDGFLIRNCKSGDYFIMDETGHRKKLERYFIDRKLPAAERKEALLLAQGSEVLWLVGGRMGRSAMVTADTRRIVEITYQGGSDNGL
;
A
#
# COMPACT_ATOMS: atom_id res chain seq x y z
N MET A 1 30.87 22.77 17.64
CA MET A 1 30.16 21.93 16.66
C MET A 1 29.89 20.51 17.20
N VAL A 2 30.88 19.68 17.54
CA VAL A 2 30.69 18.26 17.95
C VAL A 2 29.56 18.06 18.97
N GLU A 3 29.49 18.88 20.04
CA GLU A 3 28.44 18.75 21.06
C GLU A 3 27.04 19.14 20.56
N ARG A 4 26.93 20.14 19.66
CA ARG A 4 25.63 20.49 19.04
C ARG A 4 25.13 19.37 18.15
N VAL A 5 26.02 18.82 17.31
CA VAL A 5 25.70 17.68 16.45
C VAL A 5 25.33 16.45 17.29
N ARG A 6 26.04 16.20 18.40
CA ARG A 6 25.69 15.12 19.34
C ARG A 6 24.27 15.28 19.85
N ALA A 7 23.93 16.45 20.37
CA ALA A 7 22.59 16.72 20.88
C ALA A 7 21.50 16.53 19.79
N TYR A 8 21.80 16.93 18.57
CA TYR A 8 20.89 16.75 17.43
C TYR A 8 20.73 15.27 17.02
N VAL A 9 21.82 14.50 17.03
CA VAL A 9 21.82 13.04 16.80
C VAL A 9 21.00 12.31 17.86
N GLU A 10 21.16 12.69 19.14
CA GLU A 10 20.40 12.14 20.27
C GLU A 10 18.91 12.51 20.20
N GLN A 11 18.59 13.78 19.90
CA GLN A 11 17.21 14.27 19.75
C GLN A 11 16.41 13.46 18.73
N TRP A 12 17.05 13.10 17.61
CA TRP A 12 16.41 12.38 16.51
C TRP A 12 16.68 10.86 16.50
N ASN A 13 17.28 10.32 17.55
CA ASN A 13 17.65 8.90 17.65
C ASN A 13 18.35 8.38 16.37
N MET A 14 19.29 9.20 15.83
CA MET A 14 19.94 8.88 14.54
C MET A 14 20.89 7.70 14.64
N ILE A 15 21.59 7.57 15.78
CA ILE A 15 22.66 6.57 15.97
C ILE A 15 22.47 5.95 17.36
N GLY A 16 22.42 4.62 17.39
CA GLY A 16 22.39 3.81 18.62
C GLY A 16 23.75 3.19 18.95
N GLN A 17 23.86 2.65 20.15
CA GLN A 17 25.02 1.85 20.55
C GLN A 17 25.07 0.56 19.70
N GLY A 18 26.27 0.21 19.22
CA GLY A 18 26.46 -0.98 18.37
C GLY A 18 26.08 -0.79 16.90
N ASP A 19 25.56 0.40 16.52
CA ASP A 19 25.28 0.71 15.11
C ASP A 19 26.56 0.75 14.27
N VAL A 20 26.43 0.52 12.97
CA VAL A 20 27.44 0.82 11.96
C VAL A 20 26.99 2.06 11.20
N VAL A 21 27.79 3.11 11.19
CA VAL A 21 27.52 4.35 10.45
C VAL A 21 28.41 4.39 9.23
N LEU A 22 27.78 4.36 8.04
CA LEU A 22 28.42 4.54 6.74
C LEU A 22 28.36 6.02 6.37
N ALA A 23 29.47 6.74 6.51
CA ALA A 23 29.54 8.14 6.10
C ALA A 23 29.81 8.25 4.60
N GLY A 24 28.90 8.87 3.83
CA GLY A 24 29.12 9.23 2.44
C GLY A 24 30.06 10.44 2.34
N VAL A 25 31.29 10.24 1.93
CA VAL A 25 32.32 11.30 1.88
C VAL A 25 32.76 11.52 0.43
N SER A 26 32.48 12.72 -0.12
CA SER A 26 32.85 13.12 -1.48
C SER A 26 34.20 13.85 -1.57
N GLY A 27 34.83 14.18 -0.46
CA GLY A 27 36.01 15.03 -0.39
C GLY A 27 35.73 16.51 -0.15
N GLY A 28 34.53 16.99 -0.43
CA GLY A 28 34.12 18.39 -0.20
C GLY A 28 33.95 18.72 1.29
N ALA A 29 33.97 20.03 1.63
CA ALA A 29 33.97 20.53 2.99
C ALA A 29 32.91 19.90 3.90
N ASP A 30 31.66 19.82 3.43
CA ASP A 30 30.54 19.30 4.24
C ASP A 30 30.76 17.82 4.61
N SER A 31 31.20 17.02 3.66
CA SER A 31 31.42 15.59 3.83
C SER A 31 32.66 15.28 4.67
N VAL A 32 33.72 16.08 4.55
CA VAL A 32 34.91 15.99 5.38
C VAL A 32 34.58 16.39 6.82
N CYS A 33 33.82 17.47 7.01
CA CYS A 33 33.32 17.88 8.33
C CYS A 33 32.46 16.76 8.96
N LEU A 34 31.54 16.16 8.22
CA LEU A 34 30.73 15.03 8.70
C LEU A 34 31.60 13.88 9.18
N CYS A 35 32.64 13.50 8.39
CA CYS A 35 33.57 12.43 8.73
C CYS A 35 34.28 12.70 10.08
N LEU A 36 34.84 13.91 10.23
CA LEU A 36 35.54 14.31 11.47
C LEU A 36 34.62 14.33 12.69
N VAL A 37 33.43 14.90 12.53
CA VAL A 37 32.43 14.96 13.63
C VAL A 37 31.99 13.55 14.02
N LEU A 38 31.68 12.69 13.06
CA LEU A 38 31.26 11.30 13.33
C LEU A 38 32.40 10.50 14.00
N ARG A 39 33.65 10.72 13.60
CA ARG A 39 34.82 10.11 14.27
C ARG A 39 34.91 10.49 15.75
N GLU A 40 34.69 11.76 16.08
CA GLU A 40 34.69 12.18 17.49
C GLU A 40 33.47 11.63 18.25
N LEU A 41 32.29 11.53 17.60
CA LEU A 41 31.12 10.95 18.22
C LEU A 41 31.23 9.44 18.41
N SER A 42 31.87 8.70 17.50
CA SER A 42 32.04 7.24 17.62
C SER A 42 32.80 6.83 18.89
N LYS A 43 33.79 7.65 19.31
CA LYS A 43 34.55 7.44 20.57
C LYS A 43 33.69 7.53 21.83
N ARG A 44 32.55 8.24 21.76
CA ARG A 44 31.69 8.55 22.91
C ARG A 44 30.37 7.77 22.90
N MET A 45 29.86 7.49 21.72
CA MET A 45 28.53 6.85 21.53
C MET A 45 28.63 5.35 21.22
N HIS A 46 29.84 4.80 21.12
CA HIS A 46 30.09 3.36 20.91
C HIS A 46 29.40 2.79 19.68
N PHE A 47 29.62 3.41 18.51
CA PHE A 47 29.25 2.90 17.22
C PHE A 47 30.48 2.73 16.31
N THR A 48 30.38 1.88 15.30
CA THR A 48 31.45 1.68 14.31
C THR A 48 31.27 2.67 13.16
N LEU A 49 32.30 3.48 12.86
CA LEU A 49 32.31 4.39 11.72
C LEU A 49 33.06 3.75 10.53
N ARG A 50 32.48 3.82 9.35
CA ARG A 50 33.09 3.46 8.07
C ARG A 50 32.82 4.58 7.06
N VAL A 51 33.71 4.78 6.09
CA VAL A 51 33.56 5.79 5.04
C VAL A 51 33.33 5.11 3.71
N VAL A 52 32.38 5.64 2.94
CA VAL A 52 32.11 5.23 1.55
C VAL A 52 32.28 6.44 0.64
N HIS A 53 33.16 6.32 -0.32
CA HIS A 53 33.28 7.27 -1.44
C HIS A 53 32.66 6.66 -2.69
N VAL A 54 31.79 7.42 -3.36
CA VAL A 54 31.18 7.00 -4.64
C VAL A 54 31.77 7.83 -5.76
N GLU A 55 32.58 7.20 -6.60
CA GLU A 55 33.18 7.79 -7.80
C GLU A 55 32.18 7.67 -8.95
N HIS A 56 31.86 8.78 -9.63
CA HIS A 56 30.75 8.85 -10.59
C HIS A 56 31.15 8.67 -12.07
N GLY A 57 32.42 8.55 -12.39
CA GLY A 57 32.92 8.40 -13.76
C GLY A 57 32.72 9.63 -14.66
N ILE A 58 32.47 10.82 -14.07
CA ILE A 58 32.12 12.02 -14.85
C ILE A 58 33.34 12.89 -15.16
N ARG A 59 34.31 13.02 -14.23
CA ARG A 59 35.39 14.02 -14.29
C ARG A 59 36.80 13.46 -14.57
N GLY A 60 36.90 12.17 -14.86
CA GLY A 60 38.19 11.53 -15.15
C GLY A 60 39.23 11.71 -14.03
N GLU A 61 40.36 12.37 -14.28
CA GLU A 61 41.47 12.50 -13.32
C GLU A 61 41.12 13.28 -12.05
N GLU A 62 40.18 14.25 -12.09
CA GLU A 62 39.75 14.99 -10.91
C GLU A 62 39.02 14.08 -9.91
N SER A 63 38.13 13.21 -10.39
CA SER A 63 37.44 12.24 -9.54
C SER A 63 38.38 11.26 -8.84
N LEU A 64 39.44 10.83 -9.52
CA LEU A 64 40.48 9.96 -8.97
C LEU A 64 41.27 10.69 -7.87
N THR A 65 41.53 11.99 -8.07
CA THR A 65 42.24 12.83 -7.08
C THR A 65 41.37 12.99 -5.81
N ASP A 66 40.06 13.20 -5.97
CA ASP A 66 39.13 13.29 -4.86
C ASP A 66 39.05 11.96 -4.08
N ALA A 67 39.01 10.83 -4.78
CA ALA A 67 39.00 9.50 -4.15
C ALA A 67 40.30 9.24 -3.35
N ALA A 68 41.46 9.57 -3.96
CA ALA A 68 42.75 9.44 -3.28
C ALA A 68 42.87 10.34 -2.04
N PHE A 69 42.33 11.56 -2.09
CA PHE A 69 42.28 12.46 -0.96
C PHE A 69 41.45 11.85 0.20
N VAL A 70 40.25 11.30 -0.10
CA VAL A 70 39.39 10.69 0.91
C VAL A 70 40.04 9.43 1.49
N GLU A 71 40.70 8.61 0.69
CA GLU A 71 41.45 7.44 1.14
C GLU A 71 42.56 7.82 2.12
N GLN A 72 43.40 8.81 1.77
CA GLN A 72 44.46 9.33 2.65
C GLN A 72 43.89 9.91 3.95
N LEU A 73 42.78 10.64 3.89
CA LEU A 73 42.09 11.16 5.07
C LEU A 73 41.65 10.00 5.97
N CYS A 74 41.06 8.95 5.44
CA CYS A 74 40.62 7.79 6.20
C CYS A 74 41.77 7.01 6.82
N GLU A 75 42.90 6.83 6.09
CA GLU A 75 44.12 6.23 6.60
C GLU A 75 44.66 7.02 7.80
N GLY A 76 44.80 8.35 7.67
CA GLY A 76 45.27 9.24 8.74
C GLY A 76 44.37 9.24 9.99
N LEU A 77 43.08 9.00 9.78
CA LEU A 77 42.06 8.91 10.86
C LEU A 77 41.86 7.49 11.39
N SER A 78 42.44 6.48 10.76
CA SER A 78 42.23 5.06 11.06
C SER A 78 40.76 4.64 10.93
N ILE A 79 40.06 5.11 9.86
CA ILE A 79 38.67 4.78 9.56
C ILE A 79 38.66 3.83 8.36
N PRO A 80 37.92 2.70 8.42
CA PRO A 80 37.74 1.83 7.24
C PRO A 80 37.12 2.58 6.07
N PHE A 81 37.72 2.46 4.89
CA PHE A 81 37.35 3.13 3.65
C PHE A 81 36.87 2.12 2.60
N ALA A 82 35.80 2.46 1.88
CA ALA A 82 35.31 1.72 0.71
C ALA A 82 35.14 2.68 -0.47
N LEU A 83 35.73 2.32 -1.63
CA LEU A 83 35.50 2.99 -2.89
C LEU A 83 34.45 2.24 -3.69
N ARG A 84 33.45 2.96 -4.19
CA ARG A 84 32.43 2.44 -5.12
C ARG A 84 32.48 3.24 -6.42
N GLU A 85 32.84 2.57 -7.50
CA GLU A 85 32.90 3.16 -8.84
C GLU A 85 31.58 2.93 -9.57
N VAL A 86 30.98 3.99 -10.14
CA VAL A 86 29.73 3.93 -10.90
C VAL A 86 29.88 4.71 -12.22
N ASP A 87 29.32 4.18 -13.30
CA ASP A 87 29.34 4.83 -14.63
C ASP A 87 28.03 5.60 -14.85
N VAL A 88 28.02 6.86 -14.41
CA VAL A 88 26.87 7.76 -14.54
C VAL A 88 26.54 8.07 -16.00
N PRO A 89 27.50 8.40 -16.89
CA PRO A 89 27.21 8.66 -18.30
C PRO A 89 26.52 7.50 -19.01
N ALA A 90 26.96 6.26 -18.77
CA ALA A 90 26.33 5.07 -19.35
C ALA A 90 24.92 4.84 -18.80
N ALA A 91 24.73 5.01 -17.48
CA ALA A 91 23.44 4.85 -16.84
C ALA A 91 22.42 5.91 -17.30
N ALA A 92 22.82 7.19 -17.41
CA ALA A 92 21.96 8.27 -17.90
C ALA A 92 21.40 7.98 -19.30
N LYS A 93 22.26 7.48 -20.20
CA LYS A 93 21.85 7.07 -21.56
C LYS A 93 20.91 5.88 -21.55
N THR A 94 21.21 4.84 -20.77
CA THR A 94 20.43 3.59 -20.72
C THR A 94 19.05 3.80 -20.10
N LEU A 95 18.98 4.64 -19.06
CA LEU A 95 17.74 4.88 -18.31
C LEU A 95 16.94 6.09 -18.82
N HIS A 96 17.45 6.80 -19.84
CA HIS A 96 16.83 8.01 -20.41
C HIS A 96 16.51 9.08 -19.37
N MET A 97 17.45 9.35 -18.47
CA MET A 97 17.33 10.35 -17.41
C MET A 97 18.49 11.35 -17.44
N SER A 98 18.39 12.45 -16.71
CA SER A 98 19.49 13.41 -16.56
C SER A 98 20.68 12.77 -15.82
N GLU A 99 21.90 13.29 -16.06
CA GLU A 99 23.10 12.82 -15.34
C GLU A 99 22.95 13.03 -13.82
N GLU A 100 22.32 14.12 -13.37
CA GLU A 100 22.07 14.37 -11.95
C GLU A 100 21.14 13.27 -11.34
N GLU A 101 20.07 12.91 -12.05
CA GLU A 101 19.16 11.84 -11.60
C GLU A 101 19.85 10.47 -11.60
N ALA A 102 20.66 10.18 -12.64
CA ALA A 102 21.43 8.95 -12.73
C ALA A 102 22.48 8.87 -11.62
N ALA A 103 23.26 9.95 -11.41
CA ALA A 103 24.24 10.03 -10.31
C ALA A 103 23.59 9.82 -8.94
N ARG A 104 22.45 10.47 -8.72
CA ARG A 104 21.69 10.28 -7.49
C ARG A 104 21.24 8.82 -7.31
N LYS A 105 20.67 8.21 -8.33
CA LYS A 105 20.18 6.82 -8.29
C LYS A 105 21.32 5.85 -7.99
N LEU A 106 22.41 5.90 -8.77
CA LEU A 106 23.56 5.02 -8.59
C LEU A 106 24.24 5.18 -7.24
N ARG A 107 24.28 6.41 -6.70
CA ARG A 107 24.78 6.67 -5.34
C ARG A 107 23.95 5.94 -4.29
N TYR A 108 22.61 5.98 -4.38
CA TYR A 108 21.76 5.27 -3.44
C TYR A 108 21.88 3.75 -3.58
N GLU A 109 22.02 3.24 -4.80
CA GLU A 109 22.30 1.82 -5.06
C GLU A 109 23.63 1.38 -4.45
N ALA A 110 24.71 2.17 -4.63
CA ALA A 110 26.01 1.92 -4.01
C ALA A 110 25.93 1.90 -2.47
N PHE A 111 25.18 2.82 -1.87
CA PHE A 111 24.95 2.80 -0.41
C PHE A 111 24.16 1.57 0.02
N ALA A 112 23.14 1.16 -0.72
CA ALA A 112 22.35 -0.02 -0.39
C ALA A 112 23.19 -1.32 -0.42
N ASP A 113 24.13 -1.41 -1.34
CA ASP A 113 25.06 -2.55 -1.41
C ASP A 113 26.06 -2.54 -0.24
N GLU A 114 26.63 -1.36 0.12
CA GLU A 114 27.47 -1.23 1.31
C GLU A 114 26.70 -1.55 2.60
N VAL A 115 25.43 -1.18 2.71
CA VAL A 115 24.58 -1.51 3.87
C VAL A 115 24.49 -3.02 4.06
N LYS A 116 24.31 -3.80 2.98
CA LYS A 116 24.28 -5.26 3.04
C LYS A 116 25.60 -5.85 3.52
N GLU A 117 26.72 -5.34 2.98
CA GLU A 117 28.06 -5.77 3.38
C GLU A 117 28.41 -5.37 4.82
N ALA A 118 27.99 -4.17 5.25
CA ALA A 118 28.27 -3.64 6.56
C ALA A 118 27.45 -4.28 7.69
N GLY A 119 26.35 -4.94 7.39
CA GLY A 119 25.46 -5.54 8.38
C GLY A 119 26.15 -6.58 9.29
N CYS A 120 27.20 -7.24 8.80
CA CYS A 120 27.97 -8.21 9.58
C CYS A 120 28.85 -7.56 10.68
N PHE A 121 29.02 -6.24 10.69
CA PHE A 121 29.79 -5.50 11.68
C PHE A 121 28.93 -4.87 12.79
N CYS A 122 27.59 -5.01 12.72
CA CYS A 122 26.70 -4.55 13.77
C CYS A 122 26.87 -5.39 15.04
N GLU A 123 26.84 -4.74 16.21
CA GLU A 123 26.92 -5.41 17.50
C GLU A 123 25.53 -5.45 18.17
N GLY A 124 25.15 -6.60 18.69
CA GLY A 124 23.87 -6.80 19.38
C GLY A 124 22.66 -6.48 18.48
N GLU A 125 21.84 -5.51 18.89
CA GLU A 125 20.68 -5.00 18.13
C GLU A 125 21.02 -3.83 17.20
N GLY A 126 22.31 -3.53 16.99
CA GLY A 126 22.78 -2.45 16.15
C GLY A 126 22.32 -2.56 14.70
N ARG A 127 22.17 -1.42 14.04
CA ARG A 127 21.70 -1.31 12.65
C ARG A 127 22.71 -0.53 11.82
N VAL A 128 22.65 -0.71 10.50
CA VAL A 128 23.44 0.11 9.57
C VAL A 128 22.71 1.42 9.30
N ARG A 129 23.44 2.55 9.40
CA ARG A 129 22.97 3.90 9.13
C ARG A 129 23.84 4.55 8.06
N VAL A 130 23.24 5.19 7.06
CA VAL A 130 23.96 5.95 6.04
C VAL A 130 23.91 7.43 6.39
N ALA A 131 25.05 8.03 6.73
CA ALA A 131 25.16 9.43 7.09
C ALA A 131 25.47 10.30 5.85
N LEU A 132 24.66 11.32 5.61
CA LEU A 132 24.77 12.27 4.51
C LEU A 132 25.08 13.68 5.06
N ALA A 133 25.97 14.41 4.39
CA ALA A 133 26.47 15.71 4.81
C ALA A 133 25.58 16.91 4.44
N HIS A 134 24.25 16.71 4.40
CA HIS A 134 23.34 17.82 4.18
C HIS A 134 23.32 18.75 5.38
N HIS A 135 23.31 20.05 5.13
CA HIS A 135 23.36 21.10 6.14
C HIS A 135 22.15 22.06 6.04
N MET A 136 22.13 23.11 6.84
CA MET A 136 21.00 24.03 7.01
C MET A 136 20.58 24.72 5.70
N GLU A 137 21.54 25.16 4.88
CA GLU A 137 21.29 25.80 3.59
C GLU A 137 20.69 24.82 2.59
N ASP A 138 21.15 23.58 2.52
CA ASP A 138 20.55 22.55 1.66
C ASP A 138 19.08 22.29 2.00
N ASN A 139 18.73 22.35 3.29
CA ASN A 139 17.35 22.22 3.73
C ASN A 139 16.50 23.42 3.28
N ALA A 140 17.02 24.65 3.42
CA ALA A 140 16.36 25.86 2.93
C ALA A 140 16.16 25.84 1.40
N GLU A 141 17.19 25.40 0.64
CA GLU A 141 17.08 25.18 -0.80
C GLU A 141 15.95 24.21 -1.15
N THR A 142 15.85 23.11 -0.41
CA THR A 142 14.82 22.08 -0.63
C THR A 142 13.42 22.63 -0.33
N MET A 143 13.25 23.42 0.73
CA MET A 143 12.00 24.07 1.05
C MET A 143 11.56 25.04 -0.05
N LEU A 144 12.47 25.92 -0.50
CA LEU A 144 12.20 26.89 -1.56
C LEU A 144 11.87 26.18 -2.88
N PHE A 145 12.64 25.16 -3.24
CA PHE A 145 12.39 24.39 -4.44
C PHE A 145 11.01 23.71 -4.41
N SER A 146 10.62 23.15 -3.28
CA SER A 146 9.31 22.55 -3.07
C SER A 146 8.20 23.60 -3.17
N LEU A 147 8.39 24.78 -2.57
CA LEU A 147 7.44 25.89 -2.59
C LEU A 147 7.18 26.38 -4.03
N VAL A 148 8.25 26.56 -4.83
CA VAL A 148 8.16 27.00 -6.24
C VAL A 148 7.41 25.97 -7.11
N ARG A 149 7.54 24.69 -6.81
CA ARG A 149 6.85 23.61 -7.55
C ARG A 149 5.40 23.41 -7.13
N GLY A 150 4.96 24.06 -6.07
CA GLY A 150 3.65 23.86 -5.47
C GLY A 150 3.63 22.59 -4.61
N THR A 151 3.68 22.76 -3.31
CA THR A 151 3.73 21.66 -2.36
C THR A 151 2.74 21.85 -1.24
N GLY A 152 2.30 20.71 -0.63
CA GLY A 152 1.62 20.70 0.65
C GLY A 152 2.60 20.74 1.83
N LEU A 153 2.07 20.39 3.01
CA LEU A 153 2.83 20.37 4.27
C LEU A 153 4.12 19.54 4.17
N ASP A 154 4.06 18.37 3.51
CA ASP A 154 5.20 17.43 3.47
C ASP A 154 6.44 18.02 2.79
N GLY A 155 6.27 18.77 1.69
CA GLY A 155 7.41 19.40 1.02
C GLY A 155 7.92 20.65 1.74
N LEU A 156 7.09 21.33 2.54
CA LEU A 156 7.51 22.45 3.37
C LEU A 156 8.28 22.02 4.64
N CYS A 157 8.17 20.77 5.05
CA CYS A 157 8.99 20.21 6.12
C CYS A 157 10.48 20.09 5.76
N GLY A 158 10.84 20.29 4.48
CA GLY A 158 12.21 20.14 3.99
C GLY A 158 12.73 18.71 4.10
N MET A 159 14.06 18.57 4.34
CA MET A 159 14.68 17.27 4.48
C MET A 159 14.41 16.66 5.86
N ALA A 160 14.06 15.39 5.92
CA ALA A 160 13.91 14.68 7.18
C ALA A 160 15.29 14.41 7.80
N PRO A 161 15.48 14.63 9.12
CA PRO A 161 16.72 14.26 9.83
C PRO A 161 17.06 12.78 9.71
N VAL A 162 16.04 11.93 9.81
CA VAL A 162 16.11 10.48 9.58
C VAL A 162 15.10 10.10 8.50
N ARG A 163 15.51 9.27 7.56
CA ARG A 163 14.65 8.73 6.49
C ARG A 163 14.93 7.26 6.29
N GLU A 164 13.91 6.45 6.36
CA GLU A 164 13.95 5.04 5.99
C GLU A 164 13.39 4.88 4.56
N ASP A 165 14.14 4.19 3.71
CA ASP A 165 13.68 3.85 2.36
C ASP A 165 12.91 2.51 2.37
N PRO A 166 12.08 2.24 1.35
CA PRO A 166 11.32 0.98 1.26
C PRO A 166 12.17 -0.29 1.33
N ASP A 167 13.44 -0.19 0.94
CA ASP A 167 14.42 -1.29 1.00
C ASP A 167 15.03 -1.47 2.40
N GLY A 168 14.59 -0.70 3.39
CA GLY A 168 15.04 -0.77 4.78
C GLY A 168 16.35 0.00 5.06
N CYS A 169 16.92 0.71 4.08
CA CYS A 169 18.08 1.57 4.30
C CYS A 169 17.70 2.82 5.08
N VAL A 170 18.41 3.09 6.18
CA VAL A 170 18.18 4.26 7.03
C VAL A 170 19.23 5.33 6.76
N TYR A 171 18.77 6.48 6.24
CA TYR A 171 19.59 7.65 5.98
C TYR A 171 19.46 8.66 7.11
N ILE A 172 20.60 9.18 7.62
CA ILE A 172 20.66 10.20 8.67
C ILE A 172 21.40 11.44 8.17
N ARG A 173 21.06 12.60 8.74
CA ARG A 173 21.65 13.90 8.37
C ARG A 173 22.13 14.65 9.62
N PRO A 174 23.28 14.26 10.18
CA PRO A 174 23.78 14.82 11.45
C PRO A 174 24.05 16.32 11.39
N LEU A 175 24.44 16.86 10.22
CA LEU A 175 24.78 18.27 10.05
C LEU A 175 23.59 19.16 9.67
N LEU A 176 22.35 18.63 9.59
CA LEU A 176 21.19 19.37 9.06
C LEU A 176 20.84 20.65 9.87
N ALA A 177 21.23 20.71 11.12
CA ALA A 177 21.07 21.88 11.99
C ALA A 177 22.29 22.82 12.01
N GLU A 178 23.38 22.50 11.31
CA GLU A 178 24.59 23.33 11.23
C GLU A 178 24.59 24.18 9.95
N SER A 179 25.12 25.40 10.04
CA SER A 179 25.28 26.28 8.87
C SER A 179 26.57 25.97 8.11
N ARG A 180 26.61 26.33 6.83
CA ARG A 180 27.82 26.25 5.99
C ARG A 180 29.00 26.97 6.62
N SER A 181 28.80 28.19 7.15
CA SER A 181 29.84 28.95 7.83
C SER A 181 30.39 28.22 9.07
N ALA A 182 29.52 27.61 9.87
CA ALA A 182 29.95 26.81 11.02
C ALA A 182 30.77 25.58 10.62
N ILE A 183 30.49 24.97 9.48
CA ILE A 183 31.26 23.87 8.90
C ILE A 183 32.66 24.35 8.51
N GLU A 184 32.75 25.47 7.80
CA GLU A 184 34.02 26.05 7.35
C GLU A 184 34.89 26.50 8.53
N ASP A 185 34.30 27.16 9.54
CA ASP A 185 34.97 27.53 10.77
C ASP A 185 35.52 26.30 11.52
N PHE A 186 34.78 25.21 11.57
CA PHE A 186 35.19 23.96 12.20
C PHE A 186 36.39 23.35 11.47
N LEU A 187 36.36 23.27 10.14
CA LEU A 187 37.47 22.75 9.34
C LEU A 187 38.72 23.61 9.47
N ALA A 188 38.57 24.94 9.47
CA ALA A 188 39.68 25.87 9.69
C ALA A 188 40.31 25.70 11.07
N ALA A 189 39.51 25.55 12.12
CA ALA A 189 40.00 25.29 13.48
C ALA A 189 40.77 23.97 13.61
N TRP A 190 40.38 22.96 12.83
CA TRP A 190 41.05 21.65 12.76
C TRP A 190 42.23 21.63 11.79
N ARG A 191 42.43 22.71 11.01
CA ARG A 191 43.44 22.81 9.93
C ARG A 191 43.31 21.65 8.96
N GLN A 192 42.06 21.28 8.65
CA GLN A 192 41.74 20.19 7.73
C GLN A 192 41.44 20.74 6.34
N ASP A 193 42.21 20.28 5.36
CA ASP A 193 41.99 20.58 3.97
C ASP A 193 40.80 19.77 3.42
N TYR A 194 40.21 20.23 2.31
CA TYR A 194 39.13 19.59 1.59
C TYR A 194 39.21 19.93 0.07
N CYS A 195 38.60 19.09 -0.76
CA CYS A 195 38.54 19.31 -2.20
C CYS A 195 37.54 20.40 -2.56
N GLN A 196 37.89 21.27 -3.51
CA GLN A 196 36.99 22.28 -4.06
C GLN A 196 36.34 21.74 -5.33
N ASP A 197 35.01 21.66 -5.35
CA ASP A 197 34.25 21.18 -6.50
C ASP A 197 34.01 22.30 -7.50
N SER A 198 34.62 22.19 -8.69
CA SER A 198 34.53 23.16 -9.80
C SER A 198 33.13 23.29 -10.41
N THR A 199 32.27 22.24 -10.29
CA THR A 199 30.91 22.24 -10.87
C THR A 199 29.86 22.96 -10.04
N ASN A 200 30.18 23.38 -8.82
CA ASN A 200 29.29 24.18 -7.97
C ASN A 200 28.91 25.54 -8.56
N LEU A 201 29.57 25.99 -9.64
CA LEU A 201 29.36 27.29 -10.27
C LEU A 201 28.39 27.24 -11.48
N GLU A 202 27.94 26.08 -11.92
CA GLU A 202 27.05 25.96 -13.06
C GLU A 202 25.60 26.37 -12.68
N LEU A 203 25.08 27.43 -13.33
CA LEU A 203 23.76 28.03 -13.04
C LEU A 203 22.60 27.34 -13.78
N ASP A 204 22.85 26.36 -14.60
CA ASP A 204 21.84 25.71 -15.44
C ASP A 204 20.82 24.87 -14.65
N TYR A 205 21.18 24.48 -13.45
CA TYR A 205 20.30 23.71 -12.58
C TYR A 205 19.45 24.62 -11.67
N SER A 206 18.18 24.35 -11.57
CA SER A 206 17.22 25.13 -10.76
C SER A 206 17.66 25.26 -9.29
N ARG A 207 18.33 24.27 -8.75
CA ARG A 207 18.83 24.26 -7.37
C ARG A 207 20.01 25.19 -7.18
N ASN A 208 20.93 25.23 -8.14
CA ASN A 208 22.05 26.17 -8.14
C ASN A 208 21.57 27.62 -8.25
N ARG A 209 20.50 27.88 -9.00
CA ARG A 209 19.87 29.22 -9.04
C ARG A 209 19.28 29.64 -7.69
N ILE A 210 18.67 28.73 -6.94
CA ILE A 210 18.20 29.01 -5.58
C ILE A 210 19.37 29.32 -4.68
N ARG A 211 20.44 28.51 -4.69
CA ARG A 211 21.65 28.65 -3.88
C ARG A 211 22.37 29.99 -4.16
N HIS A 212 22.60 30.33 -5.42
CA HIS A 212 23.48 31.45 -5.78
C HIS A 212 22.73 32.78 -5.99
N LYS A 213 21.40 32.78 -6.17
CA LYS A 213 20.62 34.00 -6.40
C LYS A 213 19.53 34.24 -5.37
N VAL A 214 18.73 33.23 -5.03
CA VAL A 214 17.56 33.43 -4.16
C VAL A 214 17.95 33.48 -2.68
N LEU A 215 18.74 32.53 -2.20
CA LEU A 215 19.19 32.52 -0.79
C LEU A 215 20.00 33.75 -0.41
N PRO A 216 20.97 34.24 -1.20
CA PRO A 216 21.69 35.48 -0.90
C PRO A 216 20.77 36.70 -0.79
N GLU A 217 19.78 36.84 -1.69
CA GLU A 217 18.79 37.92 -1.62
C GLU A 217 17.93 37.84 -0.34
N LEU A 218 17.48 36.64 0.01
CA LEU A 218 16.74 36.44 1.27
C LEU A 218 17.61 36.76 2.49
N THR A 219 18.88 36.39 2.46
CA THR A 219 19.84 36.69 3.54
C THR A 219 20.18 38.17 3.60
N ALA A 220 20.20 38.88 2.47
CA ALA A 220 20.33 40.36 2.43
C ALA A 220 19.12 41.06 3.07
N VAL A 221 17.92 40.51 2.95
CA VAL A 221 16.72 41.03 3.63
C VAL A 221 16.77 40.71 5.13
N ASN A 222 17.19 39.49 5.49
CA ASN A 222 17.35 39.08 6.89
C ASN A 222 18.50 38.07 7.03
N ALA A 223 19.55 38.44 7.73
CA ALA A 223 20.72 37.58 7.94
C ALA A 223 20.39 36.22 8.58
N GLN A 224 19.25 36.10 9.27
CA GLN A 224 18.79 34.86 9.88
C GLN A 224 17.77 34.09 9.01
N ALA A 225 17.55 34.47 7.76
CA ALA A 225 16.52 33.88 6.90
C ALA A 225 16.63 32.34 6.84
N VAL A 226 17.82 31.81 6.60
CA VAL A 226 18.07 30.36 6.55
C VAL A 226 17.72 29.68 7.88
N SER A 227 18.13 30.26 9.01
CA SER A 227 17.82 29.76 10.35
C SER A 227 16.31 29.75 10.60
N HIS A 228 15.61 30.84 10.27
CA HIS A 228 14.17 30.92 10.43
C HIS A 228 13.41 29.92 9.55
N MET A 229 13.87 29.68 8.32
CA MET A 229 13.32 28.65 7.46
C MET A 229 13.46 27.26 8.09
N ASN A 230 14.63 26.93 8.62
CA ASN A 230 14.87 25.65 9.29
C ASN A 230 14.01 25.47 10.55
N GLN A 231 13.88 26.51 11.38
CA GLN A 231 12.98 26.49 12.55
C GLN A 231 11.52 26.28 12.13
N THR A 232 11.11 26.92 11.02
CA THR A 232 9.77 26.70 10.46
C THR A 232 9.60 25.26 9.99
N ALA A 233 10.60 24.69 9.31
CA ALA A 233 10.57 23.29 8.90
C ALA A 233 10.42 22.33 10.08
N GLU A 234 11.10 22.58 11.21
CA GLU A 234 10.98 21.76 12.43
C GLU A 234 9.55 21.78 12.99
N ARG A 235 8.97 22.99 13.16
CA ARG A 235 7.59 23.14 13.63
C ARG A 235 6.59 22.47 12.71
N LEU A 236 6.81 22.55 11.39
CA LEU A 236 5.95 21.87 10.41
C LEU A 236 6.11 20.35 10.46
N ARG A 237 7.31 19.83 10.80
CA ARG A 237 7.51 18.37 11.02
C ARG A 237 6.73 17.88 12.23
N GLU A 238 6.79 18.58 13.36
CA GLU A 238 6.00 18.25 14.56
C GLU A 238 4.50 18.22 14.25
N LEU A 239 4.00 19.23 13.52
CA LEU A 239 2.60 19.28 13.09
C LEU A 239 2.26 18.14 12.14
N ARG A 240 3.14 17.80 11.20
CA ARG A 240 2.96 16.68 10.27
C ARG A 240 2.86 15.35 11.05
N GLU A 241 3.74 15.12 12.00
CA GLU A 241 3.76 13.91 12.83
C GLU A 241 2.47 13.74 13.62
N TYR A 242 1.97 14.84 14.22
CA TYR A 242 0.66 14.84 14.86
C TYR A 242 -0.47 14.48 13.87
N LEU A 243 -0.48 15.10 12.69
CA LEU A 243 -1.50 14.82 11.66
C LEU A 243 -1.38 13.39 11.11
N GLU A 244 -0.19 12.82 11.01
CA GLU A 244 0.01 11.41 10.63
C GLU A 244 -0.59 10.49 11.68
N GLY A 245 -0.33 10.72 12.96
CA GLY A 245 -0.94 9.94 14.04
C GLY A 245 -2.47 10.01 14.07
N GLU A 246 -3.06 11.20 13.83
CA GLU A 246 -4.51 11.34 13.69
C GLU A 246 -5.04 10.63 12.44
N THR A 247 -4.27 10.68 11.33
CA THR A 247 -4.63 9.99 10.09
C THR A 247 -4.64 8.48 10.29
N ASP A 248 -3.64 7.93 10.99
CA ASP A 248 -3.54 6.49 11.28
C ASP A 248 -4.74 6.01 12.10
N ARG A 249 -5.08 6.73 13.17
CA ARG A 249 -6.25 6.42 13.99
C ARG A 249 -7.56 6.48 13.21
N ALA A 250 -7.70 7.52 12.38
CA ALA A 250 -8.88 7.70 11.56
C ALA A 250 -8.99 6.64 10.44
N TYR A 251 -7.85 6.27 9.85
CA TYR A 251 -7.78 5.22 8.83
C TYR A 251 -8.20 3.87 9.39
N GLU A 252 -7.62 3.43 10.50
CA GLU A 252 -7.97 2.16 11.15
C GLU A 252 -9.44 2.11 11.58
N LYS A 253 -9.98 3.24 12.06
CA LYS A 253 -11.41 3.34 12.43
C LYS A 253 -12.34 3.22 11.20
N ALA A 254 -11.92 3.77 10.05
CA ALA A 254 -12.70 3.75 8.82
C ALA A 254 -12.55 2.44 8.04
N LEU A 255 -11.46 1.70 8.24
CA LEU A 255 -11.15 0.48 7.51
C LEU A 255 -12.14 -0.64 7.87
N CYS A 256 -12.85 -1.18 6.88
CA CYS A 256 -13.77 -2.31 7.09
C CYS A 256 -13.29 -3.60 6.42
N ARG A 257 -12.44 -3.52 5.40
CA ARG A 257 -11.82 -4.69 4.75
C ARG A 257 -10.51 -4.30 4.07
N ARG A 258 -9.50 -5.15 4.22
CA ARG A 258 -8.21 -5.06 3.54
C ARG A 258 -7.82 -6.44 3.02
N THR A 259 -7.53 -6.54 1.73
CA THR A 259 -7.00 -7.76 1.12
C THR A 259 -5.60 -7.48 0.61
N GLU A 260 -4.61 -8.16 1.16
CA GLU A 260 -3.20 -8.05 0.75
C GLU A 260 -2.88 -9.13 -0.29
N MET A 261 -1.95 -8.83 -1.19
CA MET A 261 -1.38 -9.86 -2.07
C MET A 261 -0.52 -10.80 -1.23
N CYS A 262 -0.86 -12.07 -1.16
CA CYS A 262 0.11 -13.09 -0.77
C CYS A 262 1.08 -13.28 -1.93
N GLN A 263 2.34 -12.87 -1.75
CA GLN A 263 3.44 -13.37 -2.56
C GLN A 263 3.72 -14.79 -2.08
N ASP A 264 3.12 -15.78 -2.74
CA ASP A 264 3.60 -17.16 -2.62
C ASP A 264 4.86 -17.28 -3.48
N ASP A 265 6.03 -17.16 -2.84
CA ASP A 265 7.35 -17.40 -3.43
C ASP A 265 7.61 -18.91 -3.71
N ARG A 266 6.56 -19.71 -3.87
CA ARG A 266 6.67 -21.11 -4.29
C ARG A 266 5.96 -21.28 -5.62
N ALA A 267 6.69 -20.92 -6.69
CA ALA A 267 6.35 -21.32 -8.04
C ALA A 267 6.58 -22.83 -8.21
N ASP A 268 5.62 -23.64 -7.81
CA ASP A 268 5.42 -24.94 -8.39
C ASP A 268 4.37 -24.84 -9.48
N LEU A 269 4.84 -25.09 -10.69
CA LEU A 269 4.13 -25.14 -11.95
C LEU A 269 2.91 -26.05 -11.85
N GLN A 270 1.72 -25.53 -12.00
CA GLN A 270 0.48 -26.16 -12.51
C GLN A 270 -0.81 -25.85 -11.73
N GLU A 271 -1.02 -24.61 -11.27
CA GLU A 271 -2.41 -24.13 -11.09
C GLU A 271 -2.44 -22.62 -11.27
N GLN A 272 -3.26 -22.15 -12.24
CA GLN A 272 -3.49 -20.74 -12.49
C GLN A 272 -4.29 -20.14 -11.32
N THR A 273 -3.62 -19.85 -10.20
CA THR A 273 -4.20 -19.02 -9.14
C THR A 273 -4.32 -17.60 -9.65
N LYS A 274 -5.56 -17.12 -9.77
CA LYS A 274 -5.84 -15.71 -10.11
C LYS A 274 -5.12 -14.82 -9.11
N PRO A 275 -4.42 -13.76 -9.56
CA PRO A 275 -3.74 -12.84 -8.65
C PRO A 275 -4.76 -12.24 -7.68
N VAL A 276 -4.47 -12.32 -6.38
CA VAL A 276 -5.30 -11.74 -5.32
C VAL A 276 -5.29 -10.23 -5.50
N LYS A 277 -6.46 -9.63 -5.72
CA LYS A 277 -6.62 -8.19 -5.95
C LYS A 277 -6.36 -7.43 -4.64
N LYS A 278 -5.42 -6.48 -4.65
CA LYS A 278 -5.24 -5.57 -3.53
C LYS A 278 -6.45 -4.66 -3.43
N GLU A 279 -7.15 -4.71 -2.33
CA GLU A 279 -8.38 -3.98 -2.10
C GLU A 279 -8.39 -3.33 -0.72
N VAL A 280 -8.84 -2.08 -0.67
CA VAL A 280 -9.10 -1.32 0.54
C VAL A 280 -10.55 -0.87 0.54
N CYS A 281 -11.27 -1.12 1.62
CA CYS A 281 -12.66 -0.69 1.81
C CYS A 281 -12.78 0.18 3.05
N LEU A 282 -13.41 1.35 2.92
CA LEU A 282 -13.58 2.34 3.98
C LEU A 282 -15.06 2.65 4.22
N GLN A 283 -15.46 2.83 5.46
CA GLN A 283 -16.82 3.18 5.86
C GLN A 283 -17.10 4.66 5.64
N ILE A 284 -18.07 5.00 4.78
CA ILE A 284 -18.39 6.38 4.39
C ILE A 284 -18.87 7.20 5.58
N PHE A 285 -19.68 6.64 6.48
CA PHE A 285 -20.18 7.38 7.63
C PHE A 285 -19.04 7.81 8.58
N VAL A 286 -18.02 6.96 8.78
CA VAL A 286 -16.82 7.32 9.55
C VAL A 286 -16.04 8.43 8.85
N LEU A 287 -15.84 8.31 7.52
CA LEU A 287 -15.13 9.32 6.74
C LEU A 287 -15.83 10.69 6.80
N LYS A 288 -17.16 10.73 6.81
CA LYS A 288 -17.93 11.99 6.91
C LYS A 288 -17.82 12.67 8.27
N ASP A 289 -17.61 11.92 9.32
CA ASP A 289 -17.44 12.42 10.69
C ASP A 289 -16.02 12.98 10.97
N ILE A 290 -15.05 12.67 10.10
CA ILE A 290 -13.66 13.10 10.23
C ILE A 290 -13.48 14.52 9.65
N PRO A 291 -12.68 15.41 10.28
CA PRO A 291 -12.30 16.69 9.71
C PRO A 291 -11.71 16.56 8.30
N SER A 292 -12.05 17.49 7.40
CA SER A 292 -11.66 17.42 5.98
C SER A 292 -10.15 17.21 5.78
N ALA A 293 -9.31 17.92 6.55
CA ALA A 293 -7.85 17.80 6.46
C ALA A 293 -7.34 16.37 6.74
N ILE A 294 -7.92 15.69 7.74
CA ILE A 294 -7.59 14.30 8.08
C ILE A 294 -8.20 13.34 7.05
N ARG A 295 -9.46 13.56 6.67
CA ARG A 295 -10.16 12.75 5.66
C ARG A 295 -9.40 12.68 4.34
N GLN A 296 -8.89 13.82 3.84
CA GLN A 296 -8.09 13.85 2.62
C GLN A 296 -6.79 13.04 2.75
N ARG A 297 -6.13 13.06 3.90
CA ARG A 297 -4.94 12.25 4.17
C ARG A 297 -5.29 10.75 4.24
N VAL A 298 -6.41 10.39 4.86
CA VAL A 298 -6.94 9.02 4.88
C VAL A 298 -7.20 8.50 3.47
N LEU A 299 -7.86 9.30 2.62
CA LEU A 299 -8.12 8.95 1.22
C LEU A 299 -6.82 8.83 0.42
N HIS A 300 -5.88 9.77 0.58
CA HIS A 300 -4.56 9.70 -0.05
C HIS A 300 -3.83 8.40 0.33
N ARG A 301 -3.82 8.04 1.63
CA ARG A 301 -3.22 6.79 2.12
C ARG A 301 -3.86 5.57 1.49
N ALA A 302 -5.20 5.50 1.43
CA ALA A 302 -5.94 4.40 0.82
C ALA A 302 -5.60 4.24 -0.68
N ILE A 303 -5.51 5.35 -1.42
CA ILE A 303 -5.10 5.34 -2.83
C ILE A 303 -3.66 4.83 -2.95
N ALA A 304 -2.73 5.39 -2.18
CA ALA A 304 -1.31 5.05 -2.22
C ALA A 304 -1.05 3.58 -1.85
N GLU A 305 -1.74 3.08 -0.84
CA GLU A 305 -1.67 1.68 -0.42
C GLU A 305 -2.16 0.75 -1.52
N THR A 306 -3.31 1.06 -2.14
CA THR A 306 -3.87 0.26 -3.24
C THR A 306 -2.99 0.32 -4.49
N ALA A 307 -2.45 1.49 -4.81
CA ALA A 307 -1.54 1.72 -5.94
C ALA A 307 -0.17 1.06 -5.76
N GLY A 308 0.28 0.89 -4.50
CA GLY A 308 1.66 0.51 -4.19
C GLY A 308 2.67 1.63 -4.44
N ALA A 309 2.22 2.87 -4.63
CA ALA A 309 3.05 4.04 -4.90
C ALA A 309 2.38 5.32 -4.38
N ARG A 310 3.17 6.29 -3.94
CA ARG A 310 2.69 7.62 -3.50
C ARG A 310 2.87 8.71 -4.56
N LYS A 311 3.76 8.48 -5.53
CA LYS A 311 4.06 9.43 -6.60
C LYS A 311 2.82 9.59 -7.49
N ASP A 312 2.64 10.78 -8.08
CA ASP A 312 1.57 11.11 -9.05
C ASP A 312 0.12 11.04 -8.51
N ILE A 313 -0.09 10.87 -7.20
CA ILE A 313 -1.39 11.01 -6.57
C ILE A 313 -1.59 12.48 -6.19
N ALA A 314 -2.25 13.22 -7.07
CA ALA A 314 -2.50 14.65 -6.89
C ALA A 314 -3.81 14.93 -6.13
N ALA A 315 -3.98 16.17 -5.64
CA ALA A 315 -5.18 16.62 -4.93
C ALA A 315 -6.48 16.39 -5.72
N VAL A 316 -6.43 16.49 -7.06
CA VAL A 316 -7.59 16.20 -7.93
C VAL A 316 -8.07 14.76 -7.80
N HIS A 317 -7.17 13.80 -7.62
CA HIS A 317 -7.52 12.40 -7.43
C HIS A 317 -8.19 12.16 -6.07
N ILE A 318 -7.67 12.80 -5.02
CA ILE A 318 -8.25 12.73 -3.66
C ILE A 318 -9.65 13.33 -3.65
N GLN A 319 -9.84 14.51 -4.28
CA GLN A 319 -11.13 15.17 -4.38
C GLN A 319 -12.14 14.34 -5.19
N ALA A 320 -11.69 13.70 -6.28
CA ALA A 320 -12.55 12.83 -7.07
C ALA A 320 -13.06 11.63 -6.27
N VAL A 321 -12.20 11.02 -5.43
CA VAL A 321 -12.58 9.93 -4.51
C VAL A 321 -13.50 10.46 -3.40
N GLU A 322 -13.22 11.63 -2.82
CA GLU A 322 -14.07 12.28 -1.82
C GLU A 322 -15.48 12.51 -2.35
N ASN A 323 -15.62 12.99 -3.58
CA ASN A 323 -16.91 13.23 -4.22
C ASN A 323 -17.74 11.94 -4.41
N LEU A 324 -17.11 10.76 -4.46
CA LEU A 324 -17.86 9.49 -4.53
C LEU A 324 -18.71 9.23 -3.28
N MET A 325 -18.39 9.85 -2.15
CA MET A 325 -19.18 9.67 -0.92
C MET A 325 -20.59 10.27 -1.02
N ASP A 326 -20.82 11.19 -1.96
CA ASP A 326 -22.10 11.91 -2.10
C ASP A 326 -22.91 11.51 -3.35
N VAL A 327 -22.33 10.63 -4.21
CA VAL A 327 -23.02 10.14 -5.40
C VAL A 327 -23.77 8.82 -5.11
N GLN A 328 -24.64 8.41 -6.05
CA GLN A 328 -25.37 7.14 -5.94
C GLN A 328 -24.43 5.93 -5.92
N SER A 329 -24.82 4.89 -5.19
CA SER A 329 -24.13 3.59 -5.18
C SER A 329 -23.97 3.02 -6.58
N GLY A 330 -22.79 2.45 -6.86
CA GLY A 330 -22.42 1.88 -8.16
C GLY A 330 -21.59 2.81 -9.06
N LYS A 331 -21.44 4.10 -8.73
CA LYS A 331 -20.50 4.98 -9.44
C LYS A 331 -19.05 4.64 -9.10
N ARG A 332 -18.20 4.72 -10.13
CA ARG A 332 -16.76 4.44 -10.04
C ARG A 332 -15.94 5.41 -10.89
N ILE A 333 -14.67 5.59 -10.52
CA ILE A 333 -13.69 6.41 -11.22
C ILE A 333 -12.39 5.64 -11.37
N ARG A 334 -11.60 5.99 -12.39
CA ARG A 334 -10.22 5.48 -12.58
C ARG A 334 -9.23 6.49 -12.02
N LEU A 335 -8.20 5.97 -11.37
CA LEU A 335 -7.10 6.69 -10.75
C LEU A 335 -5.77 6.21 -11.36
N PRO A 336 -4.64 6.90 -11.13
CA PRO A 336 -3.31 6.41 -11.52
C PRO A 336 -3.03 4.99 -11.00
N TYR A 337 -2.08 4.31 -11.65
CA TYR A 337 -1.64 2.94 -11.31
C TYR A 337 -2.74 1.87 -11.43
N ASP A 338 -3.67 2.06 -12.38
CA ASP A 338 -4.80 1.17 -12.60
C ASP A 338 -5.68 0.94 -11.37
N VAL A 339 -5.73 1.92 -10.46
CA VAL A 339 -6.63 1.88 -9.32
C VAL A 339 -8.03 2.32 -9.76
N VAL A 340 -9.03 1.57 -9.36
CA VAL A 340 -10.45 1.93 -9.49
C VAL A 340 -11.02 2.18 -8.11
N ALA A 341 -11.57 3.38 -7.90
CA ALA A 341 -12.33 3.71 -6.72
C ALA A 341 -13.82 3.77 -7.04
N GLY A 342 -14.66 3.32 -6.11
CA GLY A 342 -16.10 3.35 -6.27
C GLY A 342 -16.85 3.31 -4.96
N ARG A 343 -18.16 3.61 -5.04
CA ARG A 343 -19.07 3.54 -3.90
C ARG A 343 -19.99 2.33 -4.03
N GLU A 344 -20.01 1.50 -2.99
CA GLU A 344 -21.00 0.44 -2.81
C GLU A 344 -21.75 0.67 -1.49
N TYR A 345 -23.01 1.11 -1.58
CA TYR A 345 -23.85 1.48 -0.43
C TYR A 345 -23.17 2.46 0.53
N ASP A 346 -22.80 2.02 1.73
CA ASP A 346 -22.16 2.81 2.79
C ASP A 346 -20.63 2.63 2.82
N THR A 347 -20.07 1.99 1.79
CA THR A 347 -18.65 1.68 1.68
C THR A 347 -18.03 2.33 0.46
N LEU A 348 -16.85 2.90 0.64
CA LEU A 348 -15.95 3.35 -0.42
C LEU A 348 -14.90 2.25 -0.62
N TYR A 349 -14.77 1.72 -1.83
CA TYR A 349 -13.75 0.73 -2.16
C TYR A 349 -12.71 1.28 -3.13
N LEU A 350 -11.46 0.80 -3.00
CA LEU A 350 -10.35 1.04 -3.91
C LEU A 350 -9.75 -0.31 -4.28
N ARG A 351 -9.61 -0.59 -5.59
CA ARG A 351 -9.08 -1.86 -6.11
C ARG A 351 -8.07 -1.59 -7.21
N ARG A 352 -6.97 -2.33 -7.22
CA ARG A 352 -6.04 -2.31 -8.35
C ARG A 352 -6.51 -3.29 -9.42
N MET A 353 -6.63 -2.81 -10.67
CA MET A 353 -7.00 -3.63 -11.83
C MET A 353 -5.73 -4.13 -12.51
N TYR A 354 -5.68 -5.41 -12.87
CA TYR A 354 -4.62 -5.95 -13.72
C TYR A 354 -5.10 -6.03 -15.18
N HIS A 355 -4.18 -6.01 -16.16
CA HIS A 355 -4.52 -5.95 -17.59
C HIS A 355 -5.53 -7.01 -18.08
N ALA A 356 -5.62 -8.16 -17.42
CA ALA A 356 -6.63 -9.18 -17.71
C ALA A 356 -8.07 -8.72 -17.38
N ASP A 357 -8.25 -7.80 -16.45
CA ASP A 357 -9.56 -7.29 -16.02
C ASP A 357 -10.04 -6.09 -16.88
N ALA A 358 -9.13 -5.39 -17.56
CA ALA A 358 -9.44 -4.19 -18.35
C ALA A 358 -10.27 -4.52 -19.63
N VAL A 359 -10.13 -5.74 -20.15
CA VAL A 359 -10.90 -6.22 -21.30
C VAL A 359 -12.33 -6.59 -20.90
N ALA A 360 -12.52 -6.99 -19.63
CA ALA A 360 -13.82 -7.41 -19.11
C ALA A 360 -14.74 -6.22 -18.73
N ASP A 361 -14.21 -5.01 -18.59
CA ASP A 361 -14.95 -3.85 -18.12
C ASP A 361 -15.77 -3.14 -19.22
N ASN A 362 -15.50 -3.44 -20.51
CA ASN A 362 -16.25 -2.91 -21.66
C ASN A 362 -17.35 -3.84 -22.18
N THR A 363 -17.39 -5.08 -21.71
CA THR A 363 -18.48 -6.00 -22.02
C THR A 363 -19.09 -6.48 -20.70
N TRP A 364 -20.24 -5.96 -20.37
CA TRP A 364 -21.09 -6.35 -19.21
C TRP A 364 -21.34 -7.88 -19.13
N GLU A 365 -21.00 -8.64 -20.15
CA GLU A 365 -21.48 -10.01 -20.35
C GLU A 365 -20.49 -11.16 -20.08
N ALA A 366 -19.19 -10.94 -19.88
CA ALA A 366 -18.28 -12.11 -19.83
C ALA A 366 -17.03 -11.92 -18.96
N SER A 367 -17.09 -12.25 -17.68
CA SER A 367 -16.02 -12.95 -16.93
C SER A 367 -16.25 -12.97 -15.42
N GLY A 368 -17.37 -13.49 -14.97
CA GLY A 368 -17.45 -14.28 -13.76
C GLY A 368 -17.58 -15.71 -14.25
N GLY A 369 -16.81 -16.66 -13.74
CA GLY A 369 -17.00 -18.06 -14.07
C GLY A 369 -18.46 -18.45 -13.78
N MET A 370 -19.32 -18.38 -14.80
CA MET A 370 -20.69 -18.86 -14.67
C MET A 370 -20.59 -20.35 -14.40
N MET A 371 -21.02 -20.75 -13.22
CA MET A 371 -21.20 -22.16 -12.91
C MET A 371 -22.10 -22.76 -13.98
N ARG A 372 -21.71 -23.91 -14.54
CA ARG A 372 -22.63 -24.64 -15.39
C ARG A 372 -23.85 -25.05 -14.58
N GLU A 373 -25.03 -24.82 -15.14
CA GLU A 373 -26.28 -25.21 -14.50
C GLU A 373 -26.30 -26.71 -14.26
N THR A 374 -26.50 -27.10 -13.00
CA THR A 374 -26.63 -28.50 -12.62
C THR A 374 -28.11 -28.81 -12.45
N ALA A 375 -28.66 -29.65 -13.32
CA ALA A 375 -30.04 -30.09 -13.23
C ALA A 375 -30.17 -31.27 -12.25
N VAL A 376 -31.14 -31.19 -11.36
CA VAL A 376 -31.58 -32.33 -10.54
C VAL A 376 -32.93 -32.76 -11.11
N THR A 377 -32.94 -33.91 -11.76
CA THR A 377 -34.12 -34.42 -12.49
C THR A 377 -35.10 -35.14 -11.54
N ALA A 378 -36.36 -35.26 -12.01
CA ALA A 378 -37.39 -36.05 -11.32
C ALA A 378 -36.96 -37.53 -11.08
N ALA A 379 -36.25 -38.12 -12.04
CA ALA A 379 -35.75 -39.50 -11.93
C ALA A 379 -34.70 -39.64 -10.83
N GLU A 380 -33.87 -38.64 -10.67
CA GLU A 380 -32.83 -38.61 -9.62
C GLU A 380 -33.44 -38.44 -8.24
N LEU A 381 -34.45 -37.56 -8.06
CA LEU A 381 -35.20 -37.41 -6.82
C LEU A 381 -35.94 -38.69 -6.44
N ALA A 382 -36.58 -39.34 -7.42
CA ALA A 382 -37.27 -40.61 -7.21
C ALA A 382 -36.30 -41.77 -6.88
N GLY A 383 -35.05 -41.73 -7.41
CA GLY A 383 -33.99 -42.67 -7.10
C GLY A 383 -33.58 -42.61 -5.61
N CYS A 384 -33.47 -41.45 -5.04
CA CYS A 384 -33.15 -41.26 -3.61
C CYS A 384 -34.21 -41.84 -2.68
N MET A 385 -35.45 -41.99 -3.13
CA MET A 385 -36.53 -42.63 -2.34
C MET A 385 -36.40 -44.14 -2.24
N ARG A 386 -35.91 -44.80 -3.28
CA ARG A 386 -35.88 -46.27 -3.36
C ARG A 386 -34.77 -46.90 -2.52
N GLN A 387 -33.72 -46.18 -2.24
CA GLN A 387 -32.52 -46.71 -1.59
C GLN A 387 -32.26 -46.12 -0.21
N GLY A 388 -32.93 -45.04 0.22
CA GLY A 388 -32.66 -44.35 1.50
C GLY A 388 -31.27 -43.70 1.57
N ASP A 389 -30.59 -43.59 0.42
CA ASP A 389 -29.21 -43.11 0.31
C ASP A 389 -29.11 -41.59 0.19
N VAL A 390 -27.97 -41.08 0.68
CA VAL A 390 -27.57 -39.67 0.49
C VAL A 390 -26.90 -39.54 -0.88
N ARG A 391 -27.48 -38.71 -1.75
CA ARG A 391 -26.90 -38.43 -3.06
C ARG A 391 -26.04 -37.17 -3.01
N HIS A 392 -24.84 -37.26 -3.56
CA HIS A 392 -23.92 -36.14 -3.71
C HIS A 392 -24.01 -35.55 -5.12
N ILE A 393 -24.17 -34.23 -5.21
CA ILE A 393 -24.23 -33.48 -6.47
C ILE A 393 -23.06 -32.51 -6.49
N PRO A 394 -21.99 -32.81 -7.26
CA PRO A 394 -20.87 -31.91 -7.41
C PRO A 394 -21.26 -30.66 -8.21
N LEU A 395 -20.64 -29.54 -7.93
CA LEU A 395 -20.81 -28.29 -8.68
C LEU A 395 -19.70 -28.17 -9.72
N GLU A 396 -20.07 -28.08 -11.00
CA GLU A 396 -19.10 -27.83 -12.06
C GLU A 396 -18.63 -26.36 -12.02
N GLY A 397 -17.33 -26.15 -11.77
CA GLY A 397 -16.69 -24.82 -11.74
C GLY A 397 -16.69 -24.11 -10.40
N LYS A 398 -17.14 -24.74 -9.31
CA LYS A 398 -16.99 -24.24 -7.92
C LYS A 398 -16.58 -25.36 -6.97
N THR A 399 -15.81 -25.01 -5.94
CA THR A 399 -15.52 -25.91 -4.82
C THR A 399 -16.78 -26.07 -3.97
N GLY A 400 -17.30 -27.29 -3.86
CA GLY A 400 -18.47 -27.60 -3.06
C GLY A 400 -19.42 -28.58 -3.74
N PHE A 401 -20.33 -29.16 -2.95
CA PHE A 401 -21.33 -30.10 -3.45
C PHE A 401 -22.60 -30.00 -2.62
N PHE A 402 -23.73 -30.44 -3.20
CA PHE A 402 -24.97 -30.62 -2.48
C PHE A 402 -25.16 -32.07 -2.09
N THR A 403 -25.75 -32.27 -0.92
CA THR A 403 -26.26 -33.57 -0.51
C THR A 403 -27.77 -33.54 -0.49
N LEU A 404 -28.40 -34.53 -1.11
CA LEU A 404 -29.84 -34.74 -1.11
C LEU A 404 -30.20 -36.02 -0.39
N ARG A 405 -31.20 -35.93 0.48
CA ARG A 405 -31.79 -37.07 1.20
C ARG A 405 -33.30 -36.97 1.17
N VAL A 406 -33.95 -38.06 0.82
CA VAL A 406 -35.44 -38.13 0.83
C VAL A 406 -35.90 -39.09 1.92
N PHE A 407 -36.84 -38.65 2.74
CA PHE A 407 -37.40 -39.46 3.83
C PHE A 407 -38.88 -39.15 4.07
N SER A 408 -39.57 -40.12 4.71
CA SER A 408 -40.97 -39.94 5.14
C SER A 408 -41.06 -38.98 6.32
N TYR A 409 -42.13 -38.20 6.38
CA TYR A 409 -42.36 -37.19 7.41
C TYR A 409 -43.74 -37.35 8.02
N GLU A 410 -43.81 -37.46 9.37
CA GLU A 410 -45.04 -37.69 10.11
C GLU A 410 -45.67 -36.42 10.75
N GLY A 411 -45.18 -35.26 10.29
CA GLY A 411 -45.90 -34.00 10.57
C GLY A 411 -45.55 -33.26 11.86
N ASN A 412 -44.32 -33.36 12.43
CA ASN A 412 -43.91 -32.52 13.56
C ASN A 412 -43.15 -31.28 13.12
N PRO A 413 -43.78 -30.07 13.04
CA PRO A 413 -43.12 -28.85 12.56
C PRO A 413 -41.91 -28.38 13.40
N ALA A 414 -41.80 -28.88 14.64
CA ALA A 414 -40.67 -28.53 15.52
C ALA A 414 -39.33 -29.16 15.09
N GLU A 415 -39.37 -30.13 14.19
CA GLU A 415 -38.17 -30.83 13.67
C GLU A 415 -37.57 -30.17 12.43
N ILE A 416 -38.19 -29.12 11.88
CA ILE A 416 -37.71 -28.46 10.66
C ILE A 416 -36.34 -27.83 10.89
N SER A 417 -35.36 -28.26 10.11
CA SER A 417 -33.99 -27.74 10.21
C SER A 417 -33.91 -26.23 10.03
N SER A 418 -33.44 -25.52 11.06
CA SER A 418 -33.15 -24.07 11.02
C SER A 418 -31.75 -23.74 10.52
N LYS A 419 -30.94 -24.74 10.16
CA LYS A 419 -29.55 -24.55 9.72
C LYS A 419 -29.48 -23.71 8.44
N MET A 420 -28.48 -22.83 8.38
CA MET A 420 -28.30 -21.86 7.26
C MET A 420 -28.09 -22.58 5.92
N TYR A 421 -27.28 -23.60 5.90
CA TYR A 421 -26.89 -24.37 4.71
C TYR A 421 -27.63 -25.70 4.54
N THR A 422 -28.69 -25.95 5.32
CA THR A 422 -29.57 -27.13 5.20
C THR A 422 -31.01 -26.67 5.18
N LYS A 423 -31.78 -27.06 4.17
CA LYS A 423 -33.20 -26.76 4.05
C LYS A 423 -33.99 -28.00 3.71
N TRP A 424 -35.24 -28.04 4.23
CA TRP A 424 -36.21 -29.07 3.98
C TRP A 424 -37.29 -28.57 3.01
N PHE A 425 -37.53 -29.37 2.00
CA PHE A 425 -38.50 -29.07 0.95
C PHE A 425 -39.58 -30.17 0.94
N ASP A 426 -40.80 -29.77 0.61
CA ASP A 426 -41.88 -30.71 0.32
C ASP A 426 -41.57 -31.44 -1.01
N TYR A 427 -41.41 -32.77 -0.94
CA TYR A 427 -41.07 -33.60 -2.10
C TYR A 427 -42.07 -33.43 -3.21
N ASP A 428 -43.39 -33.43 -2.94
CA ASP A 428 -44.44 -33.39 -3.94
C ASP A 428 -44.47 -32.06 -4.71
N LYS A 429 -43.93 -30.98 -4.11
CA LYS A 429 -43.85 -29.66 -4.73
C LYS A 429 -42.60 -29.49 -5.59
N ILE A 430 -41.54 -30.32 -5.42
CA ILE A 430 -40.30 -30.24 -6.18
C ILE A 430 -39.98 -31.53 -6.96
N LYS A 431 -40.92 -32.50 -7.01
CA LYS A 431 -40.77 -33.80 -7.66
C LYS A 431 -40.41 -33.74 -9.13
N ASP A 432 -40.75 -32.66 -9.83
CA ASP A 432 -40.45 -32.45 -11.24
C ASP A 432 -38.97 -32.01 -11.48
N GLY A 433 -38.21 -31.84 -10.41
CA GLY A 433 -36.80 -31.44 -10.42
C GLY A 433 -36.59 -29.94 -10.27
N PHE A 434 -35.32 -29.56 -10.17
CA PHE A 434 -34.89 -28.15 -10.03
C PHE A 434 -33.47 -27.96 -10.60
N LEU A 435 -33.09 -26.71 -10.80
CA LEU A 435 -31.77 -26.30 -11.26
C LEU A 435 -30.97 -25.71 -10.10
N ILE A 436 -29.70 -26.07 -10.02
CA ILE A 436 -28.70 -25.39 -9.17
C ILE A 436 -27.91 -24.48 -10.12
N ARG A 437 -27.95 -23.16 -9.89
CA ARG A 437 -27.37 -22.16 -10.79
C ARG A 437 -27.13 -20.82 -10.10
N ASN A 438 -26.42 -19.93 -10.77
CA ASN A 438 -26.36 -18.51 -10.39
C ASN A 438 -27.65 -17.77 -10.77
N CYS A 439 -27.83 -16.55 -10.24
CA CYS A 439 -29.01 -15.74 -10.51
C CYS A 439 -29.11 -15.32 -11.98
N LYS A 440 -30.34 -15.25 -12.50
CA LYS A 440 -30.70 -14.74 -13.83
C LYS A 440 -31.62 -13.53 -13.72
N SER A 441 -31.63 -12.71 -14.77
CA SER A 441 -32.61 -11.63 -14.86
C SER A 441 -34.02 -12.21 -14.91
N GLY A 442 -34.92 -11.63 -14.12
CA GLY A 442 -36.31 -12.10 -14.03
C GLY A 442 -36.58 -13.10 -12.89
N ASP A 443 -35.57 -13.57 -12.16
CA ASP A 443 -35.74 -14.45 -10.99
C ASP A 443 -36.55 -13.77 -9.87
N TYR A 444 -37.41 -14.55 -9.21
CA TYR A 444 -38.27 -14.06 -8.15
C TYR A 444 -38.51 -15.10 -7.06
N PHE A 445 -38.82 -14.62 -5.86
CA PHE A 445 -39.36 -15.42 -4.75
C PHE A 445 -40.88 -15.33 -4.70
N ILE A 446 -41.53 -16.43 -4.32
CA ILE A 446 -42.89 -16.38 -3.74
C ILE A 446 -42.75 -16.10 -2.26
N MET A 447 -43.37 -15.01 -1.79
CA MET A 447 -43.17 -14.44 -0.46
C MET A 447 -44.14 -14.94 0.59
N ASP A 448 -45.35 -15.30 0.16
CA ASP A 448 -46.48 -15.71 1.04
C ASP A 448 -47.35 -16.76 0.34
N GLU A 449 -48.36 -17.24 1.03
CA GLU A 449 -49.33 -18.26 0.58
C GLU A 449 -50.29 -17.73 -0.50
N THR A 450 -50.41 -16.42 -0.64
CA THR A 450 -51.23 -15.77 -1.66
C THR A 450 -50.51 -15.70 -3.02
N GLY A 451 -49.25 -16.11 -3.10
CA GLY A 451 -48.46 -16.13 -4.33
C GLY A 451 -47.80 -14.79 -4.69
N HIS A 452 -47.72 -13.87 -3.74
CA HIS A 452 -47.05 -12.58 -3.98
C HIS A 452 -45.59 -12.77 -4.38
N ARG A 453 -45.22 -12.21 -5.55
CA ARG A 453 -43.87 -12.33 -6.13
C ARG A 453 -43.01 -11.14 -5.78
N LYS A 454 -41.78 -11.39 -5.33
CA LYS A 454 -40.75 -10.36 -5.17
C LYS A 454 -39.56 -10.68 -6.04
N LYS A 455 -39.19 -9.77 -6.95
CA LYS A 455 -38.00 -9.93 -7.80
C LYS A 455 -36.75 -10.11 -6.96
N LEU A 456 -35.88 -11.06 -7.34
CA LEU A 456 -34.64 -11.37 -6.64
C LEU A 456 -33.70 -10.15 -6.57
N GLU A 457 -33.64 -9.38 -7.68
CA GLU A 457 -32.86 -8.12 -7.70
C GLU A 457 -33.31 -7.15 -6.61
N ARG A 458 -34.64 -7.00 -6.40
CA ARG A 458 -35.18 -6.15 -5.34
C ARG A 458 -34.84 -6.68 -3.95
N TYR A 459 -34.88 -8.00 -3.78
CA TYR A 459 -34.47 -8.65 -2.52
C TYR A 459 -33.00 -8.38 -2.20
N PHE A 460 -32.09 -8.45 -3.18
CA PHE A 460 -30.68 -8.14 -3.01
C PHE A 460 -30.43 -6.67 -2.64
N ILE A 461 -31.18 -5.75 -3.28
CA ILE A 461 -31.11 -4.30 -2.96
C ILE A 461 -31.54 -4.06 -1.53
N ASP A 462 -32.67 -4.63 -1.09
CA ASP A 462 -33.20 -4.47 0.27
C ASP A 462 -32.25 -5.05 1.33
N ARG A 463 -31.45 -6.05 0.99
CA ARG A 463 -30.41 -6.66 1.84
C ARG A 463 -29.04 -6.01 1.69
N LYS A 464 -28.90 -4.97 0.85
CA LYS A 464 -27.64 -4.27 0.56
C LYS A 464 -26.52 -5.20 0.10
N LEU A 465 -26.82 -6.30 -0.61
CA LEU A 465 -25.81 -7.20 -1.15
C LEU A 465 -25.01 -6.50 -2.26
N PRO A 466 -23.66 -6.52 -2.21
CA PRO A 466 -22.80 -6.00 -3.27
C PRO A 466 -23.04 -6.65 -4.64
N ALA A 467 -22.83 -5.91 -5.73
CA ALA A 467 -23.09 -6.40 -7.10
C ALA A 467 -22.29 -7.67 -7.44
N ALA A 468 -21.06 -7.79 -6.93
CA ALA A 468 -20.22 -8.97 -7.11
C ALA A 468 -20.83 -10.22 -6.45
N GLU A 469 -21.28 -10.09 -5.19
CA GLU A 469 -21.90 -11.19 -4.43
C GLU A 469 -23.23 -11.65 -5.04
N ARG A 470 -23.99 -10.72 -5.66
CA ARG A 470 -25.23 -11.07 -6.37
C ARG A 470 -24.99 -12.00 -7.56
N LYS A 471 -23.89 -11.77 -8.33
CA LYS A 471 -23.53 -12.62 -9.47
C LYS A 471 -23.07 -14.01 -9.04
N GLU A 472 -22.45 -14.11 -7.88
CA GLU A 472 -21.94 -15.36 -7.32
C GLU A 472 -22.98 -16.13 -6.52
N ALA A 473 -24.11 -15.49 -6.19
CA ALA A 473 -25.17 -16.08 -5.40
C ALA A 473 -25.67 -17.40 -6.02
N LEU A 474 -25.66 -18.46 -5.21
CA LEU A 474 -26.06 -19.80 -5.62
C LEU A 474 -27.54 -20.01 -5.29
N LEU A 475 -28.31 -20.49 -6.26
CA LEU A 475 -29.75 -20.67 -6.16
C LEU A 475 -30.16 -22.10 -6.47
N LEU A 476 -31.21 -22.56 -5.77
CA LEU A 476 -32.06 -23.64 -6.25
C LEU A 476 -33.30 -23.00 -6.87
N ALA A 477 -33.61 -23.33 -8.14
CA ALA A 477 -34.71 -22.69 -8.86
C ALA A 477 -35.48 -23.68 -9.76
N GLN A 478 -36.78 -23.43 -9.91
CA GLN A 478 -37.64 -24.04 -10.93
C GLN A 478 -38.04 -22.96 -11.96
N GLY A 479 -37.45 -23.02 -13.16
CA GLY A 479 -37.56 -21.91 -14.12
C GLY A 479 -36.99 -20.61 -13.53
N SER A 480 -37.82 -19.56 -13.45
CA SER A 480 -37.45 -18.27 -12.82
C SER A 480 -37.87 -18.16 -11.35
N GLU A 481 -38.55 -19.16 -10.81
CA GLU A 481 -38.90 -19.18 -9.38
C GLU A 481 -37.74 -19.69 -8.55
N VAL A 482 -37.32 -18.90 -7.56
CA VAL A 482 -36.24 -19.24 -6.62
C VAL A 482 -36.82 -19.98 -5.42
N LEU A 483 -36.48 -21.26 -5.30
CA LEU A 483 -36.86 -22.10 -4.17
C LEU A 483 -35.99 -21.80 -2.94
N TRP A 484 -34.69 -21.57 -3.16
CA TRP A 484 -33.75 -21.26 -2.08
C TRP A 484 -32.55 -20.46 -2.61
N LEU A 485 -32.24 -19.36 -1.94
CA LEU A 485 -30.95 -18.69 -2.01
C LEU A 485 -30.04 -19.35 -0.97
N VAL A 486 -28.99 -20.03 -1.41
CA VAL A 486 -28.07 -20.78 -0.52
C VAL A 486 -27.42 -19.83 0.49
N GLY A 487 -27.45 -20.21 1.77
CA GLY A 487 -27.02 -19.31 2.86
C GLY A 487 -28.02 -18.19 3.21
N GLY A 488 -29.15 -18.13 2.51
CA GLY A 488 -30.15 -17.06 2.70
C GLY A 488 -31.59 -17.59 2.76
N ARG A 489 -32.50 -16.84 2.15
CA ARG A 489 -33.94 -17.05 2.19
C ARG A 489 -34.39 -18.25 1.37
N MET A 490 -35.41 -18.93 1.85
CA MET A 490 -36.18 -19.94 1.12
C MET A 490 -37.51 -19.33 0.62
N GLY A 491 -37.91 -19.68 -0.61
CA GLY A 491 -39.22 -19.35 -1.16
C GLY A 491 -40.35 -20.14 -0.46
N ARG A 492 -41.57 -19.59 -0.47
CA ARG A 492 -42.73 -20.21 0.23
C ARG A 492 -43.29 -21.41 -0.53
N SER A 493 -43.21 -21.47 -1.84
CA SER A 493 -43.86 -22.48 -2.67
C SER A 493 -43.51 -23.92 -2.33
N ALA A 494 -42.23 -24.16 -2.04
CA ALA A 494 -41.70 -25.50 -1.78
C ALA A 494 -41.49 -25.80 -0.28
N MET A 495 -42.01 -24.95 0.62
CA MET A 495 -41.89 -25.16 2.08
C MET A 495 -42.73 -26.35 2.56
N VAL A 496 -42.20 -27.00 3.58
CA VAL A 496 -42.86 -28.06 4.33
C VAL A 496 -44.09 -27.47 5.05
N THR A 497 -45.23 -28.17 4.94
CA THR A 497 -46.50 -27.82 5.60
C THR A 497 -47.03 -28.98 6.46
N ALA A 498 -48.12 -28.81 7.15
CA ALA A 498 -48.76 -29.88 7.95
C ALA A 498 -49.24 -31.09 7.10
N ASP A 499 -49.48 -30.84 5.79
CA ASP A 499 -49.92 -31.88 4.85
C ASP A 499 -48.78 -32.60 4.18
N THR A 500 -47.51 -32.15 4.38
CA THR A 500 -46.31 -32.76 3.78
C THR A 500 -46.10 -34.15 4.36
N ARG A 501 -45.96 -35.15 3.52
CA ARG A 501 -45.69 -36.54 3.91
C ARG A 501 -44.29 -37.01 3.59
N ARG A 502 -43.58 -36.29 2.70
CA ARG A 502 -42.24 -36.64 2.29
C ARG A 502 -41.40 -35.37 2.18
N ILE A 503 -40.17 -35.44 2.70
CA ILE A 503 -39.22 -34.34 2.70
C ILE A 503 -38.02 -34.65 1.82
N VAL A 504 -37.57 -33.63 1.09
CA VAL A 504 -36.24 -33.58 0.54
C VAL A 504 -35.39 -32.66 1.39
N GLU A 505 -34.43 -33.24 2.10
CA GLU A 505 -33.37 -32.47 2.77
C GLU A 505 -32.26 -32.17 1.78
N ILE A 506 -31.94 -30.89 1.65
CA ILE A 506 -30.87 -30.40 0.77
C ILE A 506 -29.85 -29.66 1.64
N THR A 507 -28.62 -30.14 1.64
CA THR A 507 -27.51 -29.53 2.36
C THR A 507 -26.41 -29.12 1.40
N TYR A 508 -25.95 -27.87 1.48
CA TYR A 508 -24.75 -27.40 0.79
C TYR A 508 -23.51 -27.61 1.66
N GLN A 509 -22.48 -28.22 1.08
CA GLN A 509 -21.18 -28.44 1.72
C GLN A 509 -20.10 -27.89 0.79
N GLY A 510 -19.38 -26.86 1.24
CA GLY A 510 -18.32 -26.24 0.49
C GLY A 510 -18.41 -24.72 0.52
N GLY A 511 -17.40 -24.08 1.07
CA GLY A 511 -17.23 -22.63 1.20
C GLY A 511 -16.66 -22.31 2.58
N SER A 512 -15.60 -21.50 2.61
CA SER A 512 -15.11 -20.89 3.83
C SER A 512 -16.25 -20.23 4.60
N ASP A 513 -16.28 -20.37 5.91
CA ASP A 513 -17.19 -19.76 6.86
C ASP A 513 -17.20 -18.20 6.77
N ASN A 514 -17.79 -17.65 5.73
CA ASN A 514 -18.17 -16.25 5.68
C ASN A 514 -19.69 -16.22 5.63
N GLY A 515 -20.30 -16.12 6.83
CA GLY A 515 -21.73 -15.96 7.00
C GLY A 515 -22.22 -14.69 6.30
N LEU A 516 -23.24 -14.84 5.46
CA LEU A 516 -24.08 -13.75 4.94
C LEU A 516 -25.04 -13.23 6.03
#